data_98921ae39e0da26d3c32edd8ba5b4c0b
#
_entry.id   98921ae39e0da26d3c32edd8ba5b4c0b
#
_cell.length_a   1.000
_cell.length_b   1.000
_cell.length_c   1.000
_cell.angle_alpha   90.00
_cell.angle_beta   90.00
_cell.angle_gamma   90.00
#
_symmetry.space_group_name_H-M   'P 1'
#
loop_
_entity.id
_entity.type
_entity.pdbx_description
1 polymer ?
#
loop_
_entity_poly.entity_id
_entity_poly.type
_entity_poly.pdbx_seq_one_letter_code
_entity_poly.pdbx_strand_id
1 'polypeptide(L)'
;MGANRRSTRPATRLRAAFLSLAVLLTSVAGISLTAAPASADASCTGAVSVYGILADGRLTYTTISPDTGDMTHIVVSGSALGFTPKAIATLNSNTVLVTSTSGVLYRVDVITNKTSLTFNDPIDLQHGWTHNLLAYDGYGHLYGTTSGGVLLQYLVSAKKPGTNQVGQRKEIGSGFTLKTLTGAGDDRLVATAADGQLIGYAVSATGAYTRAQLDDRGWQSFRNLLSPGGGLYYGQNPDGAMYWYEDADPTDGSGADITYHLNDPVASRGWTQTLLSADPTTCVANPATPLRARISALASGEVGTTEAGCDKYHSACDQGARDWCAMFATWTWAAAGVSGVPRGEFVARALGEWGVDHDLFKSRTGSAHGSPKPGDWVIYGPPDGQTGGHVDVITATHPDGTLTVVGGNVSNKVSRRVIDPDTARSGADNLLISGYVSPPGA
;
A
#
# COMPACT_ATOMS: atom_id res chain seq x y z
N MET A 1 -65.73 38.92 -48.78
CA MET A 1 -65.53 39.89 -49.89
C MET A 1 -64.01 40.15 -49.98
N GLY A 2 -63.40 39.69 -50.96
CA GLY A 2 -62.63 40.17 -52.04
C GLY A 2 -61.18 40.36 -51.63
N ALA A 3 -60.30 39.51 -51.93
CA ALA A 3 -59.43 39.32 -53.12
C ALA A 3 -58.53 40.55 -53.36
N ASN A 4 -57.20 40.36 -53.28
CA ASN A 4 -56.36 40.29 -54.45
C ASN A 4 -54.88 40.02 -54.17
N ARG A 5 -54.37 39.17 -55.06
CA ARG A 5 -52.97 38.83 -55.31
C ARG A 5 -52.17 40.06 -55.79
N ARG A 6 -50.89 40.12 -55.56
CA ARG A 6 -49.87 40.30 -56.64
C ARG A 6 -48.48 39.86 -56.18
N SER A 7 -47.95 39.05 -57.01
CA SER A 7 -46.56 38.53 -57.18
C SER A 7 -45.63 39.63 -57.69
N THR A 8 -44.35 39.66 -57.20
CA THR A 8 -43.18 39.98 -58.07
C THR A 8 -41.92 39.46 -57.50
N ARG A 9 -41.15 38.68 -58.21
CA ARG A 9 -39.75 38.28 -58.11
C ARG A 9 -38.90 39.37 -58.81
N PRO A 10 -37.49 39.18 -58.80
CA PRO A 10 -36.49 39.07 -57.77
C PRO A 10 -35.41 40.19 -57.91
N ALA A 11 -34.59 40.38 -56.96
CA ALA A 11 -33.38 41.16 -57.15
C ALA A 11 -32.17 40.45 -56.45
N THR A 12 -31.33 39.95 -57.30
CA THR A 12 -30.04 39.38 -57.01
C THR A 12 -29.14 40.45 -56.37
N ARG A 13 -28.63 40.22 -55.16
CA ARG A 13 -27.51 41.01 -54.61
C ARG A 13 -26.41 40.06 -54.15
N LEU A 14 -25.27 40.20 -54.78
CA LEU A 14 -24.00 39.65 -54.40
C LEU A 14 -23.76 40.03 -52.91
N ARG A 15 -23.41 39.05 -52.10
CA ARG A 15 -22.81 39.26 -50.80
C ARG A 15 -21.37 38.77 -50.84
N ALA A 16 -20.47 39.70 -50.63
CA ALA A 16 -19.04 39.46 -50.42
C ALA A 16 -18.85 38.53 -49.20
N ALA A 17 -18.10 37.46 -49.38
CA ALA A 17 -17.66 36.58 -48.31
C ALA A 17 -16.52 37.24 -47.56
N PHE A 18 -16.75 37.66 -46.31
CA PHE A 18 -15.69 37.93 -45.36
C PHE A 18 -15.27 36.59 -44.74
N LEU A 19 -14.07 36.12 -45.11
CA LEU A 19 -13.41 35.06 -44.37
C LEU A 19 -12.97 35.63 -43.02
N SER A 20 -13.69 35.28 -41.97
CA SER A 20 -13.20 35.46 -40.59
C SER A 20 -12.33 34.26 -40.24
N LEU A 21 -11.05 34.50 -40.17
CA LEU A 21 -10.07 33.55 -39.65
C LEU A 21 -10.27 33.42 -38.13
N ALA A 22 -11.00 32.40 -37.68
CA ALA A 22 -11.10 32.05 -36.27
C ALA A 22 -9.81 31.32 -35.87
N VAL A 23 -8.95 32.04 -35.15
CA VAL A 23 -7.81 31.43 -34.45
C VAL A 23 -8.37 30.61 -33.30
N LEU A 24 -8.40 29.27 -33.45
CA LEU A 24 -8.65 28.37 -32.34
C LEU A 24 -7.38 28.38 -31.45
N LEU A 25 -7.46 29.10 -30.35
CA LEU A 25 -6.58 28.91 -29.20
C LEU A 25 -6.97 27.56 -28.56
N THR A 26 -6.28 26.49 -28.94
CA THR A 26 -6.30 25.25 -28.16
C THR A 26 -5.52 25.49 -26.88
N SER A 27 -6.24 25.76 -25.80
CA SER A 27 -5.69 25.64 -24.45
C SER A 27 -5.30 24.17 -24.22
N VAL A 28 -4.01 23.88 -24.34
CA VAL A 28 -3.46 22.61 -23.82
C VAL A 28 -3.60 22.69 -22.31
N ALA A 29 -4.69 22.13 -21.77
CA ALA A 29 -4.78 21.82 -20.37
C ALA A 29 -3.62 20.86 -20.07
N GLY A 30 -2.60 21.34 -19.40
CA GLY A 30 -1.52 20.50 -18.87
C GLY A 30 -2.16 19.48 -17.93
N ILE A 31 -2.25 18.23 -18.38
CA ILE A 31 -2.55 17.10 -17.52
C ILE A 31 -1.32 16.97 -16.62
N SER A 32 -1.41 17.51 -15.41
CA SER A 32 -0.50 17.17 -14.33
C SER A 32 -0.73 15.68 -14.07
N LEU A 33 0.09 14.83 -14.66
CA LEU A 33 0.25 13.46 -14.22
C LEU A 33 0.83 13.55 -12.80
N THR A 34 -0.03 13.58 -11.80
CA THR A 34 0.36 13.19 -10.45
C THR A 34 0.78 11.75 -10.58
N ALA A 35 2.09 11.48 -10.47
CA ALA A 35 2.56 10.12 -10.28
C ALA A 35 1.80 9.59 -9.05
N ALA A 36 0.96 8.58 -9.26
CA ALA A 36 0.40 7.85 -8.15
C ALA A 36 1.56 7.36 -7.28
N PRO A 37 1.44 7.39 -5.94
CA PRO A 37 2.42 6.72 -5.10
C PRO A 37 2.59 5.30 -5.65
N ALA A 38 3.84 4.84 -5.75
CA ALA A 38 4.10 3.49 -6.18
C ALA A 38 3.43 2.56 -5.17
N SER A 39 2.28 2.02 -5.54
CA SER A 39 1.59 0.98 -4.80
C SER A 39 2.54 -0.20 -4.71
N ALA A 40 2.71 -0.78 -3.52
CA ALA A 40 3.29 -2.10 -3.42
C ALA A 40 2.20 -3.03 -3.93
N ASP A 41 2.34 -3.48 -5.17
CA ASP A 41 1.39 -4.43 -5.74
C ASP A 41 1.50 -5.75 -4.97
N ALA A 42 0.41 -6.21 -4.38
CA ALA A 42 0.32 -7.56 -3.85
C ALA A 42 0.61 -8.55 -4.97
N SER A 43 1.55 -9.48 -4.76
CA SER A 43 1.79 -10.57 -5.70
C SER A 43 0.92 -11.75 -5.32
N CYS A 44 -0.10 -12.03 -6.13
CA CYS A 44 -1.04 -13.12 -5.87
C CYS A 44 -0.80 -14.31 -6.79
N THR A 45 -0.89 -15.52 -6.25
CA THR A 45 -0.75 -16.77 -7.03
C THR A 45 -1.98 -17.08 -7.88
N GLY A 46 -3.05 -16.32 -7.71
CA GLY A 46 -4.32 -16.46 -8.44
C GLY A 46 -5.44 -15.65 -7.79
N ALA A 47 -6.68 -15.94 -8.18
CA ALA A 47 -7.84 -15.30 -7.57
C ALA A 47 -7.93 -15.62 -6.07
N VAL A 48 -8.37 -14.65 -5.28
CA VAL A 48 -8.57 -14.77 -3.83
C VAL A 48 -9.65 -15.80 -3.56
N SER A 49 -9.32 -16.85 -2.82
CA SER A 49 -10.24 -17.91 -2.41
C SER A 49 -10.91 -17.54 -1.08
N VAL A 50 -12.23 -17.41 -1.11
CA VAL A 50 -13.04 -17.06 0.07
C VAL A 50 -14.03 -18.17 0.37
N TYR A 51 -13.94 -18.78 1.54
CA TYR A 51 -14.96 -19.66 2.09
C TYR A 51 -15.88 -18.91 3.04
N GLY A 52 -17.16 -19.24 3.00
CA GLY A 52 -18.14 -18.66 3.91
C GLY A 52 -19.19 -19.69 4.34
N ILE A 53 -19.93 -19.36 5.38
CA ILE A 53 -21.02 -20.19 5.88
C ILE A 53 -22.29 -19.34 5.94
N LEU A 54 -23.37 -19.85 5.33
CA LEU A 54 -24.70 -19.24 5.37
C LEU A 54 -25.39 -19.51 6.71
N ALA A 55 -26.46 -18.77 6.99
CA ALA A 55 -27.25 -18.93 8.21
C ALA A 55 -27.87 -20.33 8.35
N ASP A 56 -28.11 -21.04 7.23
CA ASP A 56 -28.61 -22.41 7.20
C ASP A 56 -27.50 -23.48 7.35
N GLY A 57 -26.25 -23.06 7.55
CA GLY A 57 -25.10 -23.94 7.75
C GLY A 57 -24.47 -24.45 6.46
N ARG A 58 -24.94 -24.05 5.27
CA ARG A 58 -24.32 -24.41 4.00
C ARG A 58 -23.01 -23.65 3.77
N LEU A 59 -22.02 -24.36 3.20
CA LEU A 59 -20.75 -23.77 2.82
C LEU A 59 -20.88 -23.01 1.50
N THR A 60 -20.20 -21.87 1.37
CA THR A 60 -20.05 -21.11 0.13
C THR A 60 -18.57 -21.03 -0.24
N TYR A 61 -18.30 -20.94 -1.53
CA TYR A 61 -16.98 -20.62 -2.06
C TYR A 61 -17.13 -19.53 -3.10
N THR A 62 -16.31 -18.49 -2.97
CA THR A 62 -16.29 -17.34 -3.87
C THR A 62 -14.84 -17.04 -4.23
N THR A 63 -14.59 -16.64 -5.48
CA THR A 63 -13.29 -16.10 -5.88
C THR A 63 -13.42 -14.64 -6.26
N ILE A 64 -12.40 -13.85 -5.86
CA ILE A 64 -12.31 -12.41 -6.12
C ILE A 64 -11.00 -12.17 -6.89
N SER A 65 -11.04 -11.32 -7.93
CA SER A 65 -9.84 -10.82 -8.59
C SER A 65 -9.05 -9.93 -7.63
N PRO A 66 -7.79 -10.21 -7.33
CA PRO A 66 -7.01 -9.37 -6.44
C PRO A 66 -6.71 -7.99 -7.04
N ASP A 67 -6.66 -7.89 -8.38
CA ASP A 67 -6.27 -6.67 -9.09
C ASP A 67 -7.44 -5.69 -9.30
N THR A 68 -8.69 -6.22 -9.35
CA THR A 68 -9.87 -5.40 -9.69
C THR A 68 -10.96 -5.45 -8.62
N GLY A 69 -10.83 -6.31 -7.61
CA GLY A 69 -11.90 -6.53 -6.62
C GLY A 69 -13.12 -7.29 -7.16
N ASP A 70 -13.18 -7.62 -8.46
CA ASP A 70 -14.33 -8.26 -9.06
C ASP A 70 -14.55 -9.69 -8.56
N MET A 71 -15.78 -10.03 -8.25
CA MET A 71 -16.19 -11.39 -7.95
C MET A 71 -16.25 -12.21 -9.25
N THR A 72 -15.40 -13.25 -9.36
CA THR A 72 -15.24 -14.03 -10.60
C THR A 72 -15.94 -15.37 -10.57
N HIS A 73 -16.31 -15.87 -9.40
CA HIS A 73 -16.96 -17.17 -9.25
C HIS A 73 -17.71 -17.25 -7.92
N ILE A 74 -18.84 -17.96 -7.90
CA ILE A 74 -19.59 -18.28 -6.67
C ILE A 74 -20.28 -19.64 -6.78
N VAL A 75 -20.15 -20.48 -5.77
CA VAL A 75 -20.88 -21.72 -5.61
C VAL A 75 -21.29 -21.94 -4.14
N VAL A 76 -22.41 -22.66 -3.96
CA VAL A 76 -22.97 -23.00 -2.66
C VAL A 76 -23.11 -24.51 -2.56
N SER A 77 -22.82 -25.08 -1.40
CA SER A 77 -22.98 -26.51 -1.18
C SER A 77 -24.46 -26.92 -1.15
N GLY A 78 -24.73 -28.16 -1.60
CA GLY A 78 -26.08 -28.74 -1.53
C GLY A 78 -26.50 -29.12 -0.12
N SER A 79 -25.52 -29.40 0.77
CA SER A 79 -25.76 -29.80 2.17
C SER A 79 -25.17 -28.78 3.13
N ALA A 80 -25.72 -28.73 4.32
CA ALA A 80 -25.17 -28.00 5.47
C ALA A 80 -24.08 -28.85 6.16
N LEU A 81 -23.27 -28.18 7.02
CA LEU A 81 -22.15 -28.80 7.75
C LEU A 81 -22.59 -29.85 8.81
N GLY A 82 -23.88 -29.90 9.18
CA GLY A 82 -24.40 -30.82 10.15
C GLY A 82 -24.23 -30.40 11.63
N PHE A 83 -23.65 -29.22 11.87
CA PHE A 83 -23.53 -28.60 13.20
C PHE A 83 -23.74 -27.09 13.11
N THR A 84 -23.93 -26.42 14.24
CA THR A 84 -24.02 -24.94 14.26
C THR A 84 -22.64 -24.32 14.33
N PRO A 85 -22.16 -23.65 13.24
CA PRO A 85 -20.84 -23.06 13.18
C PRO A 85 -20.75 -21.79 14.04
N LYS A 86 -19.57 -21.51 14.58
CA LYS A 86 -19.29 -20.33 15.43
C LYS A 86 -18.20 -19.44 14.87
N ALA A 87 -17.09 -20.01 14.39
CA ALA A 87 -15.98 -19.30 13.74
C ALA A 87 -15.35 -20.16 12.66
N ILE A 88 -14.70 -19.55 11.68
CA ILE A 88 -14.08 -20.22 10.54
C ILE A 88 -12.66 -19.68 10.29
N ALA A 89 -11.75 -20.55 9.88
CA ALA A 89 -10.42 -20.18 9.37
C ALA A 89 -10.09 -21.06 8.17
N THR A 90 -9.64 -20.46 7.08
CA THR A 90 -9.19 -21.15 5.87
C THR A 90 -7.70 -21.53 6.01
N LEU A 91 -7.38 -22.81 5.91
CA LEU A 91 -5.99 -23.30 5.95
C LEU A 91 -5.33 -23.27 4.57
N ASN A 92 -6.11 -23.59 3.54
CA ASN A 92 -5.68 -23.65 2.15
C ASN A 92 -6.90 -23.80 1.23
N SER A 93 -6.66 -23.86 -0.08
CA SER A 93 -7.69 -23.90 -1.13
C SER A 93 -8.76 -25.00 -0.99
N ASN A 94 -8.53 -26.04 -0.18
CA ASN A 94 -9.47 -27.17 -0.04
C ASN A 94 -9.66 -27.66 1.41
N THR A 95 -9.25 -26.86 2.41
CA THR A 95 -9.38 -27.23 3.82
C THR A 95 -9.73 -26.01 4.66
N VAL A 96 -10.83 -26.09 5.38
CA VAL A 96 -11.23 -25.06 6.36
C VAL A 96 -11.36 -25.68 7.75
N LEU A 97 -11.06 -24.92 8.77
CA LEU A 97 -11.33 -25.22 10.17
C LEU A 97 -12.55 -24.44 10.63
N VAL A 98 -13.46 -25.09 11.31
CA VAL A 98 -14.71 -24.48 11.80
C VAL A 98 -14.91 -24.90 13.25
N THR A 99 -15.10 -23.91 14.13
CA THR A 99 -15.57 -24.21 15.50
C THR A 99 -17.09 -24.25 15.54
N SER A 100 -17.65 -25.13 16.36
CA SER A 100 -19.08 -25.19 16.61
C SER A 100 -19.47 -24.42 17.87
N THR A 101 -20.76 -24.10 18.00
CA THR A 101 -21.31 -23.53 19.24
C THR A 101 -21.27 -24.52 20.43
N SER A 102 -21.13 -25.82 20.15
CA SER A 102 -20.90 -26.86 21.16
C SER A 102 -19.44 -26.98 21.61
N GLY A 103 -18.54 -26.18 21.05
CA GLY A 103 -17.12 -26.14 21.43
C GLY A 103 -16.27 -27.24 20.82
N VAL A 104 -16.59 -27.69 19.61
CA VAL A 104 -15.81 -28.67 18.85
C VAL A 104 -15.11 -27.97 17.70
N LEU A 105 -13.84 -28.27 17.47
CA LEU A 105 -13.10 -27.88 16.27
C LEU A 105 -13.25 -28.98 15.20
N TYR A 106 -13.80 -28.60 14.06
CA TYR A 106 -13.96 -29.47 12.90
C TYR A 106 -12.99 -29.09 11.78
N ARG A 107 -12.51 -30.10 11.08
CA ARG A 107 -11.90 -29.93 9.77
C ARG A 107 -12.92 -30.28 8.68
N VAL A 108 -13.08 -29.42 7.71
CA VAL A 108 -13.93 -29.63 6.52
C VAL A 108 -13.03 -29.71 5.30
N ASP A 109 -13.01 -30.89 4.68
CA ASP A 109 -12.24 -31.15 3.44
C ASP A 109 -13.12 -30.93 2.23
N VAL A 110 -12.84 -29.89 1.44
CA VAL A 110 -13.53 -29.57 0.20
C VAL A 110 -13.05 -30.51 -0.91
N ILE A 111 -13.98 -31.18 -1.58
CA ILE A 111 -13.73 -32.10 -2.70
C ILE A 111 -13.69 -31.33 -4.01
N THR A 112 -14.69 -30.49 -4.24
CA THR A 112 -14.76 -29.61 -5.41
C THR A 112 -15.39 -28.27 -5.03
N ASN A 113 -14.92 -27.20 -5.68
CA ASN A 113 -15.39 -25.84 -5.55
C ASN A 113 -15.46 -25.11 -6.91
N LYS A 114 -15.54 -25.89 -8.01
CA LYS A 114 -15.61 -25.37 -9.39
C LYS A 114 -17.05 -25.13 -9.82
N THR A 115 -17.67 -26.09 -10.50
CA THR A 115 -19.06 -26.02 -10.96
C THR A 115 -20.07 -26.32 -9.86
N SER A 116 -19.64 -26.98 -8.80
CA SER A 116 -20.41 -27.28 -7.57
C SER A 116 -19.47 -27.23 -6.39
N LEU A 117 -20.02 -27.01 -5.21
CA LEU A 117 -19.29 -27.08 -3.94
C LEU A 117 -19.71 -28.33 -3.19
N THR A 118 -18.75 -29.24 -3.00
CA THR A 118 -18.94 -30.47 -2.22
C THR A 118 -17.79 -30.65 -1.24
N PHE A 119 -18.07 -31.29 -0.12
CA PHE A 119 -17.10 -31.55 0.93
C PHE A 119 -17.36 -32.91 1.56
N ASN A 120 -16.35 -33.52 2.20
CA ASN A 120 -16.48 -34.72 3.01
C ASN A 120 -17.19 -34.40 4.33
N ASP A 121 -17.75 -35.41 4.99
CA ASP A 121 -18.27 -35.26 6.34
C ASP A 121 -17.24 -34.56 7.23
N PRO A 122 -17.62 -33.53 7.99
CA PRO A 122 -16.72 -32.81 8.85
C PRO A 122 -16.06 -33.73 9.88
N ILE A 123 -14.75 -33.60 10.04
CA ILE A 123 -13.97 -34.44 10.95
C ILE A 123 -13.82 -33.70 12.28
N ASP A 124 -14.31 -34.32 13.37
CA ASP A 124 -14.09 -33.87 14.74
C ASP A 124 -12.58 -33.98 15.07
N LEU A 125 -11.93 -32.86 15.31
CA LEU A 125 -10.51 -32.84 15.66
C LEU A 125 -10.32 -32.79 17.17
N GLN A 126 -11.11 -31.97 17.88
CA GLN A 126 -10.87 -31.68 19.28
C GLN A 126 -12.04 -30.91 19.93
N HIS A 127 -12.30 -31.21 21.21
CA HIS A 127 -13.26 -30.50 22.03
C HIS A 127 -12.64 -29.35 22.86
N GLY A 128 -13.48 -28.50 23.41
CA GLY A 128 -13.04 -27.35 24.25
C GLY A 128 -12.75 -26.06 23.45
N TRP A 129 -13.13 -26.01 22.19
CA TRP A 129 -12.93 -24.87 21.29
C TRP A 129 -14.07 -23.86 21.40
N THR A 130 -14.03 -23.05 22.45
CA THR A 130 -15.08 -22.04 22.74
C THR A 130 -14.76 -20.65 22.19
N HIS A 131 -13.83 -20.54 21.26
CA HIS A 131 -13.33 -19.28 20.71
C HIS A 131 -14.44 -18.53 19.97
N ASN A 132 -14.45 -17.20 20.12
CA ASN A 132 -15.42 -16.34 19.44
C ASN A 132 -14.94 -15.97 18.02
N LEU A 133 -13.63 -15.84 17.83
CA LEU A 133 -12.99 -15.57 16.55
C LEU A 133 -11.94 -16.62 16.29
N LEU A 134 -11.70 -16.90 15.01
CA LEU A 134 -10.69 -17.85 14.56
C LEU A 134 -9.97 -17.26 13.35
N ALA A 135 -8.63 -17.35 13.31
CA ALA A 135 -7.81 -16.88 12.20
C ALA A 135 -6.60 -17.80 12.01
N TYR A 136 -6.22 -18.04 10.78
CA TYR A 136 -4.98 -18.76 10.42
C TYR A 136 -4.02 -17.81 9.72
N ASP A 137 -2.75 -17.78 10.13
CA ASP A 137 -1.75 -16.83 9.60
C ASP A 137 -1.14 -17.24 8.25
N GLY A 138 -1.42 -18.46 7.79
CA GLY A 138 -0.80 -19.02 6.59
C GLY A 138 0.53 -19.73 6.83
N TYR A 139 1.13 -19.57 8.01
CA TYR A 139 2.50 -20.05 8.33
C TYR A 139 2.53 -21.10 9.45
N GLY A 140 1.40 -21.69 9.74
CA GLY A 140 1.31 -22.81 10.67
C GLY A 140 0.70 -22.45 12.03
N HIS A 141 0.20 -21.24 12.25
CA HIS A 141 -0.43 -20.89 13.50
C HIS A 141 -1.90 -20.54 13.33
N LEU A 142 -2.72 -21.16 14.15
CA LEU A 142 -4.13 -20.86 14.31
C LEU A 142 -4.32 -20.01 15.56
N TYR A 143 -5.08 -18.95 15.44
CA TYR A 143 -5.36 -18.02 16.53
C TYR A 143 -6.86 -18.06 16.86
N GLY A 144 -7.17 -17.89 18.15
CA GLY A 144 -8.52 -17.79 18.61
C GLY A 144 -8.66 -16.86 19.81
N THR A 145 -9.77 -16.12 19.88
CA THR A 145 -10.09 -15.28 21.03
C THR A 145 -11.12 -15.96 21.94
N THR A 146 -10.90 -15.89 23.25
CA THR A 146 -11.91 -16.28 24.23
C THR A 146 -12.93 -15.17 24.48
N SER A 147 -14.07 -15.50 25.11
CA SER A 147 -15.05 -14.49 25.53
C SER A 147 -14.52 -13.49 26.57
N GLY A 148 -13.43 -13.85 27.27
CA GLY A 148 -12.72 -12.96 28.20
C GLY A 148 -11.65 -12.09 27.57
N GLY A 149 -11.52 -12.09 26.22
CA GLY A 149 -10.55 -11.28 25.51
C GLY A 149 -9.10 -11.79 25.62
N VAL A 150 -8.91 -13.09 25.79
CA VAL A 150 -7.58 -13.71 25.71
C VAL A 150 -7.35 -14.19 24.30
N LEU A 151 -6.23 -13.77 23.69
CA LEU A 151 -5.74 -14.27 22.39
C LEU A 151 -4.86 -15.51 22.64
N LEU A 152 -5.21 -16.58 21.97
CA LEU A 152 -4.52 -17.87 22.03
C LEU A 152 -3.93 -18.22 20.66
N GLN A 153 -2.73 -18.80 20.65
CA GLN A 153 -2.05 -19.34 19.47
C GLN A 153 -1.97 -20.86 19.59
N TYR A 154 -2.13 -21.54 18.47
CA TYR A 154 -2.00 -22.99 18.34
C TYR A 154 -1.13 -23.35 17.13
N LEU A 155 -0.27 -24.36 17.24
CA LEU A 155 0.47 -24.88 16.11
C LEU A 155 -0.43 -25.81 15.28
N VAL A 156 -0.47 -25.58 13.97
CA VAL A 156 -1.10 -26.48 12.98
C VAL A 156 0.04 -27.20 12.23
N SER A 157 0.25 -28.48 12.55
CA SER A 157 1.42 -29.22 12.09
C SER A 157 1.23 -29.93 10.75
N ALA A 158 0.06 -29.79 10.11
CA ALA A 158 -0.22 -30.39 8.81
C ALA A 158 -1.20 -29.54 7.99
N LYS A 159 -1.10 -29.61 6.65
CA LYS A 159 -2.03 -28.92 5.71
C LYS A 159 -3.48 -29.44 5.83
N LYS A 160 -3.66 -30.69 6.25
CA LYS A 160 -4.94 -31.32 6.58
C LYS A 160 -4.81 -31.96 7.97
N PRO A 161 -4.91 -31.17 9.05
CA PRO A 161 -4.62 -31.66 10.38
C PRO A 161 -5.63 -32.73 10.81
N GLY A 162 -5.11 -33.83 11.37
CA GLY A 162 -5.89 -34.84 12.10
C GLY A 162 -5.99 -34.49 13.59
N THR A 163 -6.57 -35.39 14.37
CA THR A 163 -6.64 -35.29 15.82
C THR A 163 -5.23 -35.10 16.40
N ASN A 164 -5.06 -34.12 17.32
CA ASN A 164 -3.77 -33.74 17.93
C ASN A 164 -2.75 -33.03 17.01
N GLN A 165 -3.11 -32.67 15.80
CA GLN A 165 -2.24 -31.89 14.89
C GLN A 165 -2.57 -30.38 14.90
N VAL A 166 -3.55 -29.98 15.70
CA VAL A 166 -3.77 -28.60 16.14
C VAL A 166 -3.55 -28.56 17.63
N GLY A 167 -2.43 -28.01 18.10
CA GLY A 167 -2.02 -28.15 19.50
C GLY A 167 -1.04 -27.08 19.95
N GLN A 168 -0.22 -27.39 20.95
CA GLN A 168 0.76 -26.47 21.54
C GLN A 168 0.13 -25.10 21.91
N ARG A 169 -1.02 -25.16 22.59
CA ARG A 169 -1.77 -23.98 22.99
C ARG A 169 -0.88 -23.02 23.79
N LYS A 170 -0.85 -21.76 23.35
CA LYS A 170 -0.09 -20.69 23.97
C LYS A 170 -0.98 -19.47 24.16
N GLU A 171 -0.88 -18.84 25.31
CA GLU A 171 -1.50 -17.54 25.55
C GLU A 171 -0.57 -16.43 25.06
N ILE A 172 -1.08 -15.59 24.14
CA ILE A 172 -0.39 -14.44 23.60
C ILE A 172 -0.56 -13.25 24.53
N GLY A 173 -1.77 -13.06 25.07
CA GLY A 173 -2.09 -12.00 25.98
C GLY A 173 -3.58 -11.86 26.23
N SER A 174 -3.95 -10.86 27.03
CA SER A 174 -5.32 -10.55 27.41
C SER A 174 -5.69 -9.11 27.02
N GLY A 175 -6.99 -8.78 27.10
CA GLY A 175 -7.51 -7.46 26.75
C GLY A 175 -7.82 -7.27 25.27
N PHE A 176 -7.85 -8.34 24.48
CA PHE A 176 -8.23 -8.30 23.06
C PHE A 176 -9.76 -8.22 22.90
N THR A 177 -10.28 -6.99 22.89
CA THR A 177 -11.73 -6.70 22.68
C THR A 177 -12.03 -6.53 21.19
N LEU A 178 -11.77 -7.59 20.42
CA LEU A 178 -11.86 -7.57 18.97
C LEU A 178 -13.28 -7.89 18.50
N LYS A 179 -13.72 -7.22 17.43
CA LYS A 179 -14.97 -7.51 16.72
C LYS A 179 -14.74 -8.53 15.61
N THR A 180 -13.63 -8.38 14.85
CA THR A 180 -13.19 -9.32 13.82
C THR A 180 -11.72 -9.67 14.03
N LEU A 181 -11.29 -10.81 13.45
CA LEU A 181 -9.91 -11.24 13.43
C LEU A 181 -9.67 -12.07 12.16
N THR A 182 -8.63 -11.75 11.39
CA THR A 182 -8.21 -12.51 10.21
C THR A 182 -6.71 -12.66 10.17
N GLY A 183 -6.21 -13.76 9.60
CA GLY A 183 -4.81 -13.87 9.18
C GLY A 183 -4.57 -13.01 7.96
N ALA A 184 -3.40 -12.40 7.87
CA ALA A 184 -3.01 -11.53 6.77
C ALA A 184 -1.68 -11.95 6.10
N GLY A 185 -1.26 -13.21 6.31
CA GLY A 185 0.02 -13.74 5.84
C GLY A 185 1.20 -13.26 6.70
N ASP A 186 2.38 -13.82 6.47
CA ASP A 186 3.66 -13.39 7.05
C ASP A 186 3.65 -13.20 8.59
N ASP A 187 3.08 -14.18 9.33
CA ASP A 187 2.92 -14.13 10.79
C ASP A 187 2.11 -12.89 11.28
N ARG A 188 1.20 -12.40 10.44
CA ARG A 188 0.38 -11.22 10.73
C ARG A 188 -1.09 -11.55 10.91
N LEU A 189 -1.71 -10.79 11.79
CA LEU A 189 -3.15 -10.75 11.99
C LEU A 189 -3.64 -9.32 11.80
N VAL A 190 -4.83 -9.18 11.25
CA VAL A 190 -5.54 -7.91 11.18
C VAL A 190 -6.90 -8.07 11.87
N ALA A 191 -7.29 -7.07 12.62
CA ALA A 191 -8.50 -7.10 13.43
C ALA A 191 -9.21 -5.75 13.42
N THR A 192 -10.51 -5.76 13.65
CA THR A 192 -11.28 -4.55 13.98
C THR A 192 -11.67 -4.56 15.45
N ALA A 193 -11.61 -3.41 16.09
CA ALA A 193 -12.09 -3.22 17.44
C ALA A 193 -13.51 -2.62 17.45
N ALA A 194 -14.19 -2.71 18.60
CA ALA A 194 -15.55 -2.19 18.75
C ALA A 194 -15.62 -0.65 18.64
N ASP A 195 -14.53 0.05 18.94
CA ASP A 195 -14.39 1.51 18.83
C ASP A 195 -14.13 1.97 17.38
N GLY A 196 -13.91 1.04 16.44
CA GLY A 196 -13.73 1.32 15.03
C GLY A 196 -12.32 1.27 14.52
N GLN A 197 -11.33 1.03 15.36
CA GLN A 197 -9.94 0.92 14.92
C GLN A 197 -9.74 -0.30 14.02
N LEU A 198 -8.89 -0.16 13.00
CA LEU A 198 -8.22 -1.25 12.32
C LEU A 198 -6.86 -1.46 12.98
N ILE A 199 -6.55 -2.69 13.34
CA ILE A 199 -5.36 -3.02 14.12
C ILE A 199 -4.59 -4.14 13.45
N GLY A 200 -3.29 -3.92 13.21
CA GLY A 200 -2.34 -4.94 12.79
C GLY A 200 -1.61 -5.54 14.00
N TYR A 201 -1.38 -6.84 13.96
CA TYR A 201 -0.51 -7.57 14.89
C TYR A 201 0.52 -8.39 14.11
N ALA A 202 1.80 -8.24 14.41
CA ALA A 202 2.81 -9.21 14.00
C ALA A 202 3.12 -10.11 15.19
N VAL A 203 2.91 -11.43 15.03
CA VAL A 203 2.99 -12.41 16.13
C VAL A 203 4.04 -13.45 15.77
N SER A 204 5.12 -13.51 16.52
CA SER A 204 6.18 -14.50 16.30
C SER A 204 5.74 -15.91 16.72
N ALA A 205 6.46 -16.93 16.24
CA ALA A 205 6.28 -18.32 16.68
C ALA A 205 6.47 -18.49 18.21
N THR A 206 7.25 -17.59 18.85
CA THR A 206 7.41 -17.59 20.30
C THR A 206 6.25 -16.93 21.04
N GLY A 207 5.29 -16.33 20.34
CA GLY A 207 4.13 -15.64 20.89
C GLY A 207 4.40 -14.19 21.32
N ALA A 208 5.62 -13.67 21.09
CA ALA A 208 5.86 -12.24 21.20
C ALA A 208 5.13 -11.53 20.07
N TYR A 209 4.51 -10.38 20.35
CA TYR A 209 3.78 -9.64 19.35
C TYR A 209 4.04 -8.13 19.43
N THR A 210 3.88 -7.48 18.30
CA THR A 210 3.75 -6.03 18.19
C THR A 210 2.34 -5.68 17.76
N ARG A 211 1.84 -4.51 18.19
CA ARG A 211 0.53 -3.97 17.82
C ARG A 211 0.73 -2.63 17.12
N ALA A 212 0.09 -2.46 15.98
CA ALA A 212 0.02 -1.20 15.25
C ALA A 212 -1.44 -0.81 15.04
N GLN A 213 -1.74 0.48 15.17
CA GLN A 213 -3.03 1.02 14.74
C GLN A 213 -2.91 1.44 13.28
N LEU A 214 -3.60 0.72 12.39
CA LEU A 214 -3.57 1.00 10.95
C LEU A 214 -4.58 2.10 10.58
N ASP A 215 -5.74 2.14 11.26
CA ASP A 215 -6.73 3.21 11.08
C ASP A 215 -7.44 3.48 12.41
N ASP A 216 -7.93 4.72 12.61
CA ASP A 216 -8.50 5.16 13.89
C ASP A 216 -10.01 4.90 14.00
N ARG A 217 -10.73 4.69 12.89
CA ARG A 217 -12.20 4.61 12.91
C ARG A 217 -12.82 4.02 11.64
N GLY A 218 -14.12 3.69 11.71
CA GLY A 218 -14.94 3.28 10.56
C GLY A 218 -15.06 1.78 10.39
N TRP A 219 -14.11 1.00 10.88
CA TRP A 219 -14.03 -0.44 10.67
C TRP A 219 -15.01 -1.27 11.53
N GLN A 220 -15.65 -0.66 12.52
CA GLN A 220 -16.70 -1.32 13.32
C GLN A 220 -17.97 -1.61 12.51
N SER A 221 -18.14 -1.04 11.32
CA SER A 221 -19.27 -1.31 10.44
C SER A 221 -19.28 -2.75 9.92
N PHE A 222 -18.10 -3.36 9.74
CA PHE A 222 -17.96 -4.68 9.16
C PHE A 222 -18.41 -5.79 10.12
N ARG A 223 -19.19 -6.75 9.57
CA ARG A 223 -19.53 -8.01 10.24
C ARG A 223 -18.36 -8.99 10.19
N ASN A 224 -17.74 -9.11 9.03
CA ASN A 224 -16.58 -9.93 8.78
C ASN A 224 -15.46 -9.09 8.13
N LEU A 225 -14.24 -9.37 8.53
CA LEU A 225 -13.02 -8.90 7.88
C LEU A 225 -12.22 -10.12 7.46
N LEU A 226 -11.70 -10.14 6.24
CA LEU A 226 -10.86 -11.23 5.74
C LEU A 226 -9.71 -10.68 4.90
N SER A 227 -8.63 -11.44 4.81
CA SER A 227 -7.45 -11.08 4.03
C SER A 227 -6.87 -12.32 3.34
N PRO A 228 -6.48 -12.24 2.06
CA PRO A 228 -5.73 -13.27 1.36
C PRO A 228 -4.22 -13.15 1.59
N GLY A 229 -3.75 -12.24 2.44
CA GLY A 229 -2.38 -11.80 2.54
C GLY A 229 -2.07 -10.59 1.65
N GLY A 230 -0.80 -10.21 1.57
CA GLY A 230 -0.31 -9.22 0.62
C GLY A 230 -0.78 -7.79 0.86
N GLY A 231 -1.35 -7.46 2.02
CA GLY A 231 -1.93 -6.14 2.29
C GLY A 231 -3.36 -5.96 1.78
N LEU A 232 -3.99 -7.00 1.20
CA LEU A 232 -5.38 -6.91 0.76
C LEU A 232 -6.34 -7.21 1.92
N TYR A 233 -7.35 -6.35 2.10
CA TYR A 233 -8.40 -6.52 3.11
C TYR A 233 -9.78 -6.42 2.47
N TYR A 234 -10.71 -7.27 2.92
CA TYR A 234 -12.10 -7.28 2.47
C TYR A 234 -13.02 -7.19 3.67
N GLY A 235 -13.91 -6.19 3.67
CA GLY A 235 -14.87 -5.92 4.74
C GLY A 235 -16.30 -6.16 4.30
N GLN A 236 -17.00 -7.10 4.93
CA GLN A 236 -18.42 -7.36 4.69
C GLN A 236 -19.28 -6.56 5.67
N ASN A 237 -20.19 -5.74 5.14
CA ASN A 237 -21.21 -5.07 5.92
C ASN A 237 -22.41 -5.99 6.26
N PRO A 238 -23.17 -5.69 7.33
CA PRO A 238 -24.38 -6.45 7.67
C PRO A 238 -25.48 -6.45 6.61
N ASP A 239 -25.54 -5.43 5.74
CA ASP A 239 -26.47 -5.31 4.61
C ASP A 239 -26.09 -6.15 3.38
N GLY A 240 -24.91 -6.79 3.44
CA GLY A 240 -24.40 -7.67 2.39
C GLY A 240 -23.54 -6.98 1.34
N ALA A 241 -23.11 -5.75 1.56
CA ALA A 241 -22.06 -5.13 0.77
C ALA A 241 -20.68 -5.69 1.17
N MET A 242 -19.77 -5.79 0.20
CA MET A 242 -18.37 -6.17 0.40
C MET A 242 -17.48 -5.10 -0.21
N TYR A 243 -16.64 -4.49 0.61
CA TYR A 243 -15.65 -3.51 0.21
C TYR A 243 -14.25 -4.09 0.26
N TRP A 244 -13.30 -3.53 -0.49
CA TRP A 244 -11.93 -3.95 -0.48
C TRP A 244 -10.97 -2.78 -0.32
N TYR A 245 -9.79 -3.09 0.20
CA TYR A 245 -8.77 -2.15 0.62
C TYR A 245 -7.40 -2.74 0.31
N GLU A 246 -6.46 -1.89 0.00
CA GLU A 246 -5.10 -2.25 -0.33
C GLU A 246 -4.13 -1.43 0.52
N ASP A 247 -3.41 -2.10 1.39
CA ASP A 247 -2.34 -1.58 2.24
C ASP A 247 -1.02 -1.80 1.48
N ALA A 248 -0.43 -0.71 1.02
CA ALA A 248 0.72 -0.78 0.12
C ALA A 248 1.98 -1.32 0.80
N ASP A 249 2.17 -1.10 2.09
CA ASP A 249 3.22 -1.74 2.89
C ASP A 249 2.67 -2.27 4.22
N PRO A 250 2.02 -3.45 4.24
CA PRO A 250 1.44 -4.00 5.46
C PRO A 250 2.50 -4.32 6.53
N THR A 251 3.80 -4.08 6.25
CA THR A 251 4.91 -4.39 7.15
C THR A 251 5.41 -3.20 7.95
N ASP A 252 5.06 -1.98 7.57
CA ASP A 252 5.56 -0.75 8.19
C ASP A 252 4.83 -0.37 9.50
N GLY A 253 3.69 -1.02 9.79
CA GLY A 253 2.87 -0.76 10.97
C GLY A 253 2.06 0.54 10.89
N SER A 254 1.85 1.05 9.68
CA SER A 254 1.07 2.25 9.35
C SER A 254 -0.06 1.87 8.39
N GLY A 255 -1.18 2.55 8.45
CA GLY A 255 -2.22 2.45 7.44
C GLY A 255 -2.38 3.74 6.65
N ALA A 256 -1.37 4.60 6.68
CA ALA A 256 -1.37 5.86 5.95
C ALA A 256 -1.39 5.68 4.42
N ASP A 257 -0.99 4.51 3.95
CA ASP A 257 -0.92 4.10 2.56
C ASP A 257 -2.03 3.11 2.16
N ILE A 258 -3.05 2.92 3.01
CA ILE A 258 -4.23 2.14 2.67
C ILE A 258 -5.05 2.87 1.60
N THR A 259 -5.22 2.23 0.46
CA THR A 259 -6.14 2.66 -0.60
C THR A 259 -7.53 2.09 -0.35
N TYR A 260 -8.54 2.97 -0.38
CA TYR A 260 -9.94 2.64 -0.13
C TYR A 260 -10.71 2.60 -1.44
N HIS A 261 -11.17 1.42 -1.89
CA HIS A 261 -11.93 1.26 -3.12
C HIS A 261 -13.45 1.43 -2.89
N LEU A 262 -13.86 2.53 -2.25
CA LEU A 262 -15.24 2.76 -1.83
C LEU A 262 -16.22 2.95 -3.00
N ASN A 263 -15.74 3.46 -4.13
CA ASN A 263 -16.54 3.69 -5.34
C ASN A 263 -16.57 2.47 -6.26
N ASP A 264 -15.77 1.45 -5.96
CA ASP A 264 -15.64 0.21 -6.71
C ASP A 264 -15.65 -1.00 -5.76
N PRO A 265 -16.77 -1.27 -5.06
CA PRO A 265 -16.86 -2.38 -4.12
C PRO A 265 -16.86 -3.73 -4.85
N VAL A 266 -16.36 -4.78 -4.20
CA VAL A 266 -16.50 -6.18 -4.68
C VAL A 266 -17.94 -6.50 -5.04
N ALA A 267 -18.89 -6.05 -4.23
CA ALA A 267 -20.31 -6.04 -4.51
C ALA A 267 -21.05 -5.08 -3.57
N SER A 268 -22.04 -4.38 -4.10
CA SER A 268 -22.89 -3.48 -3.30
C SER A 268 -23.92 -4.22 -2.43
N ARG A 269 -24.11 -5.54 -2.65
CA ARG A 269 -25.03 -6.43 -1.91
C ARG A 269 -24.78 -7.90 -2.28
N GLY A 270 -25.42 -8.81 -1.54
CA GLY A 270 -25.48 -10.24 -1.90
C GLY A 270 -24.57 -11.12 -1.06
N TRP A 271 -23.67 -10.57 -0.26
CA TRP A 271 -22.88 -11.32 0.72
C TRP A 271 -23.69 -11.56 1.97
N THR A 272 -24.35 -12.73 2.03
CA THR A 272 -25.28 -13.11 3.12
C THR A 272 -24.68 -14.10 4.11
N GLN A 273 -23.41 -14.45 3.94
CA GLN A 273 -22.70 -15.35 4.83
C GLN A 273 -22.59 -14.75 6.24
N THR A 274 -22.79 -15.60 7.25
CA THR A 274 -22.60 -15.23 8.65
C THR A 274 -21.15 -15.27 9.08
N LEU A 275 -20.37 -16.13 8.43
CA LEU A 275 -18.92 -16.30 8.63
C LEU A 275 -18.21 -16.28 7.29
N LEU A 276 -17.05 -15.66 7.24
CA LEU A 276 -16.18 -15.58 6.06
C LEU A 276 -14.71 -15.74 6.46
N SER A 277 -13.94 -16.40 5.61
CA SER A 277 -12.47 -16.52 5.73
C SER A 277 -11.84 -16.68 4.36
N ALA A 278 -10.70 -16.04 4.13
CA ALA A 278 -9.88 -16.25 2.94
C ALA A 278 -8.64 -17.11 3.26
N ASP A 279 -8.01 -17.65 2.22
CA ASP A 279 -6.69 -18.29 2.31
C ASP A 279 -5.63 -17.18 2.41
N PRO A 280 -4.97 -17.00 3.56
CA PRO A 280 -4.02 -15.91 3.79
C PRO A 280 -2.69 -16.08 3.05
N THR A 281 -2.51 -17.18 2.32
CA THR A 281 -1.30 -17.47 1.52
C THR A 281 -1.48 -17.19 0.04
N THR A 282 -2.67 -16.73 -0.37
CA THR A 282 -2.97 -16.44 -1.78
C THR A 282 -2.12 -15.30 -2.31
N CYS A 283 -1.91 -14.26 -1.49
CA CYS A 283 -1.12 -13.09 -1.83
C CYS A 283 0.03 -12.89 -0.85
N VAL A 284 1.13 -12.37 -1.35
CA VAL A 284 2.27 -11.90 -0.55
C VAL A 284 2.47 -10.42 -0.83
N ALA A 285 2.81 -9.66 0.19
CA ALA A 285 3.23 -8.29 0.00
C ALA A 285 4.58 -8.31 -0.75
N ASN A 286 4.62 -7.64 -1.88
CA ASN A 286 5.89 -7.15 -2.38
C ASN A 286 6.13 -5.84 -1.61
N PRO A 287 7.01 -5.80 -0.60
CA PRO A 287 7.23 -4.56 0.12
C PRO A 287 7.59 -3.51 -0.92
N ALA A 288 6.85 -2.41 -0.92
CA ALA A 288 7.20 -1.28 -1.77
C ALA A 288 8.68 -1.03 -1.57
N THR A 289 9.44 -0.90 -2.66
CA THR A 289 10.86 -0.58 -2.54
C THR A 289 10.97 0.61 -1.59
N PRO A 290 11.64 0.50 -0.43
CA PRO A 290 11.62 1.56 0.57
C PRO A 290 11.90 2.92 -0.05
N LEU A 291 11.21 3.96 0.36
CA LEU A 291 11.30 5.30 -0.24
C LEU A 291 12.75 5.70 -0.51
N ARG A 292 13.64 5.48 0.45
CA ARG A 292 15.08 5.76 0.32
C ARG A 292 15.76 4.94 -0.79
N ALA A 293 15.36 3.70 -0.97
CA ALA A 293 15.88 2.84 -2.02
C ALA A 293 15.35 3.27 -3.40
N ARG A 294 14.07 3.70 -3.50
CA ARG A 294 13.51 4.29 -4.74
C ARG A 294 14.26 5.56 -5.14
N ILE A 295 14.49 6.48 -4.18
CA ILE A 295 15.26 7.70 -4.40
C ILE A 295 16.67 7.35 -4.93
N SER A 296 17.35 6.42 -4.27
CA SER A 296 18.70 5.98 -4.64
C SER A 296 18.74 5.33 -6.03
N ALA A 297 17.74 4.53 -6.37
CA ALA A 297 17.61 3.88 -7.68
C ALA A 297 17.38 4.92 -8.79
N LEU A 298 16.44 5.86 -8.58
CA LEU A 298 16.15 6.94 -9.52
C LEU A 298 17.39 7.82 -9.76
N ALA A 299 18.06 8.27 -8.70
CA ALA A 299 19.29 9.05 -8.83
C ALA A 299 20.37 8.29 -9.61
N SER A 300 20.53 6.99 -9.31
CA SER A 300 21.53 6.13 -9.96
C SER A 300 21.22 5.87 -11.43
N GLY A 301 19.95 5.74 -11.79
CA GLY A 301 19.51 5.52 -13.17
C GLY A 301 19.77 6.71 -14.09
N GLU A 302 19.92 7.90 -13.52
CA GLU A 302 20.16 9.13 -14.27
C GLU A 302 21.63 9.41 -14.59
N VAL A 303 22.57 8.65 -14.03
CA VAL A 303 24.01 8.88 -14.24
C VAL A 303 24.36 8.87 -15.71
N GLY A 304 24.99 9.94 -16.14
CA GLY A 304 25.37 10.17 -17.54
C GLY A 304 24.44 11.10 -18.33
N THR A 305 23.22 11.39 -17.79
CA THR A 305 22.32 12.39 -18.40
C THR A 305 23.03 13.74 -18.44
N THR A 306 23.11 14.34 -19.63
CA THR A 306 23.73 15.65 -19.86
C THR A 306 22.71 16.79 -19.77
N GLU A 307 23.17 18.03 -19.78
CA GLU A 307 22.32 19.22 -19.74
C GLU A 307 21.20 19.20 -20.81
N ALA A 308 21.51 18.71 -22.03
CA ALA A 308 20.52 18.59 -23.11
C ALA A 308 19.31 17.68 -22.77
N GLY A 309 19.42 16.85 -21.74
CA GLY A 309 18.33 15.97 -21.25
C GLY A 309 17.80 16.35 -19.87
N CYS A 310 18.15 17.52 -19.34
CA CYS A 310 17.78 17.95 -17.99
C CYS A 310 16.38 18.58 -17.90
N ASP A 311 15.74 18.86 -19.02
CA ASP A 311 14.37 19.39 -19.11
C ASP A 311 13.33 18.50 -18.39
N LYS A 312 13.57 17.20 -18.31
CA LYS A 312 12.76 16.27 -17.52
C LYS A 312 12.80 16.55 -16.01
N TYR A 313 13.85 17.17 -15.51
CA TYR A 313 13.94 17.54 -14.10
C TYR A 313 13.13 18.82 -13.83
N HIS A 314 13.25 19.79 -14.72
CA HIS A 314 12.49 21.03 -14.70
C HIS A 314 12.56 21.74 -16.07
N SER A 315 11.43 22.28 -16.52
CA SER A 315 11.31 22.97 -17.82
C SER A 315 12.21 24.22 -17.99
N ALA A 316 12.81 24.71 -16.91
CA ALA A 316 13.74 25.82 -16.96
C ALA A 316 15.22 25.39 -17.02
N CYS A 317 15.50 24.09 -17.06
CA CYS A 317 16.86 23.56 -16.94
C CYS A 317 17.73 23.89 -18.19
N ASP A 318 17.14 23.80 -19.36
CA ASP A 318 17.81 24.03 -20.65
C ASP A 318 17.87 25.51 -21.09
N GLN A 319 17.27 26.43 -20.31
CA GLN A 319 17.15 27.85 -20.68
C GLN A 319 18.42 28.68 -20.39
N GLY A 320 19.57 28.07 -20.49
CA GLY A 320 20.89 28.71 -20.48
C GLY A 320 21.34 29.25 -19.12
N ALA A 321 22.55 28.81 -18.71
CA ALA A 321 23.31 29.32 -17.56
C ALA A 321 22.64 29.23 -16.17
N ARG A 322 21.77 28.25 -15.94
CA ARG A 322 21.28 27.95 -14.59
C ARG A 322 21.90 26.64 -14.08
N ASP A 323 22.37 26.69 -12.85
CA ASP A 323 22.78 25.50 -12.16
C ASP A 323 21.54 24.63 -11.88
N TRP A 324 21.53 23.38 -12.34
CA TRP A 324 20.38 22.50 -12.25
C TRP A 324 20.53 21.35 -11.23
N CYS A 325 21.49 21.46 -10.31
CA CYS A 325 21.67 20.47 -9.25
C CYS A 325 20.45 20.36 -8.33
N ALA A 326 19.86 21.50 -7.95
CA ALA A 326 18.64 21.54 -7.13
C ALA A 326 17.41 20.99 -7.87
N MET A 327 17.29 21.26 -9.16
CA MET A 327 16.23 20.72 -10.02
C MET A 327 16.29 19.20 -10.08
N PHE A 328 17.48 18.63 -10.26
CA PHE A 328 17.72 17.18 -10.23
C PHE A 328 17.37 16.59 -8.86
N ALA A 329 17.86 17.16 -7.77
CA ALA A 329 17.65 16.65 -6.42
C ALA A 329 16.15 16.63 -6.05
N THR A 330 15.42 17.73 -6.31
CA THR A 330 13.99 17.82 -6.06
C THR A 330 13.17 16.90 -6.96
N TRP A 331 13.59 16.74 -8.22
CA TRP A 331 12.96 15.78 -9.13
C TRP A 331 13.11 14.36 -8.62
N THR A 332 14.29 13.96 -8.14
CA THR A 332 14.54 12.60 -7.62
C THR A 332 13.60 12.23 -6.50
N TRP A 333 13.36 13.15 -5.55
CA TRP A 333 12.41 12.92 -4.46
C TRP A 333 10.96 12.90 -4.94
N ALA A 334 10.56 13.87 -5.79
CA ALA A 334 9.20 13.90 -6.31
C ALA A 334 8.87 12.68 -7.16
N ALA A 335 9.79 12.22 -8.00
CA ALA A 335 9.62 10.99 -8.80
C ALA A 335 9.58 9.72 -7.94
N ALA A 336 10.20 9.74 -6.76
CA ALA A 336 10.12 8.66 -5.78
C ALA A 336 8.82 8.68 -4.96
N GLY A 337 7.96 9.69 -5.12
CA GLY A 337 6.70 9.81 -4.39
C GLY A 337 6.75 10.66 -3.11
N VAL A 338 7.86 11.38 -2.86
CA VAL A 338 7.92 12.33 -1.72
C VAL A 338 6.96 13.48 -1.97
N SER A 339 6.04 13.72 -1.04
CA SER A 339 5.11 14.86 -1.08
C SER A 339 5.74 16.14 -0.54
N GLY A 340 5.23 17.30 -0.98
CA GLY A 340 5.67 18.61 -0.47
C GLY A 340 7.07 19.05 -0.89
N VAL A 341 7.70 18.36 -1.87
CA VAL A 341 9.03 18.72 -2.37
C VAL A 341 9.04 20.13 -2.98
N PRO A 342 10.02 21.01 -2.65
CA PRO A 342 10.10 22.39 -3.15
C PRO A 342 10.60 22.44 -4.60
N ARG A 343 9.78 21.98 -5.55
CA ARG A 343 10.10 21.87 -6.99
C ARG A 343 10.40 23.19 -7.69
N GLY A 344 9.99 24.29 -7.10
CA GLY A 344 10.26 25.66 -7.62
C GLY A 344 11.56 26.25 -7.09
N GLU A 345 12.28 25.56 -6.22
CA GLU A 345 13.54 26.03 -5.67
C GLU A 345 14.71 25.61 -6.57
N PHE A 346 15.55 26.55 -6.95
CA PHE A 346 16.69 26.34 -7.85
C PHE A 346 18.05 26.53 -7.17
N VAL A 347 18.06 27.04 -5.94
CA VAL A 347 19.28 27.27 -5.18
C VAL A 347 19.54 26.12 -4.22
N ALA A 348 20.67 25.46 -4.35
CA ALA A 348 21.00 24.29 -3.54
C ALA A 348 21.01 24.59 -2.03
N ARG A 349 21.49 25.76 -1.61
CA ARG A 349 21.53 26.18 -0.20
C ARG A 349 20.15 26.46 0.35
N ALA A 350 19.22 26.97 -0.47
CA ALA A 350 17.81 27.17 -0.08
C ALA A 350 17.08 25.84 0.14
N LEU A 351 17.48 24.72 -0.50
CA LEU A 351 17.00 23.39 -0.13
C LEU A 351 17.43 22.99 1.27
N GLY A 352 18.62 23.44 1.71
CA GLY A 352 19.06 23.26 3.09
C GLY A 352 18.20 24.08 4.07
N GLU A 353 17.89 25.35 3.75
CA GLU A 353 17.00 26.22 4.52
C GLU A 353 15.59 25.63 4.60
N TRP A 354 15.04 25.14 3.48
CA TRP A 354 13.78 24.42 3.48
C TRP A 354 13.80 23.21 4.43
N GLY A 355 14.92 22.46 4.45
CA GLY A 355 15.10 21.34 5.38
C GLY A 355 15.12 21.79 6.86
N VAL A 356 15.68 22.96 7.16
CA VAL A 356 15.66 23.55 8.51
C VAL A 356 14.23 23.92 8.90
N ASP A 357 13.50 24.59 8.02
CA ASP A 357 12.12 25.05 8.25
C ASP A 357 11.12 23.91 8.48
N HIS A 358 11.49 22.69 8.03
CA HIS A 358 10.64 21.49 8.15
C HIS A 358 11.19 20.46 9.16
N ASP A 359 12.18 20.82 10.00
CA ASP A 359 12.83 19.93 10.98
C ASP A 359 13.49 18.67 10.35
N LEU A 360 13.87 18.74 9.06
CA LEU A 360 14.46 17.64 8.29
C LEU A 360 15.97 17.78 8.11
N PHE A 361 16.55 18.94 8.43
CA PHE A 361 17.98 19.21 8.28
C PHE A 361 18.78 18.67 9.47
N LYS A 362 19.80 17.88 9.17
CA LYS A 362 20.77 17.34 10.13
C LYS A 362 22.12 18.00 9.93
N SER A 363 22.43 18.94 10.81
CA SER A 363 23.67 19.72 10.73
C SER A 363 24.92 18.85 10.81
N ARG A 364 25.91 19.21 10.03
CA ARG A 364 27.26 18.68 10.08
C ARG A 364 28.23 19.80 10.49
N THR A 365 28.26 20.13 11.77
CA THR A 365 29.12 21.18 12.34
C THR A 365 29.88 20.67 13.56
N GLY A 366 31.15 21.01 13.69
CA GLY A 366 31.99 20.56 14.79
C GLY A 366 32.13 19.03 14.82
N SER A 367 31.76 18.40 15.94
CA SER A 367 31.76 16.94 16.10
C SER A 367 30.46 16.27 15.62
N ALA A 368 29.47 17.04 15.14
CA ALA A 368 28.20 16.49 14.65
C ALA A 368 28.38 16.00 13.20
N HIS A 369 28.20 14.69 13.00
CA HIS A 369 28.34 14.07 11.67
C HIS A 369 27.02 13.99 10.88
N GLY A 370 25.88 14.38 11.45
CA GLY A 370 24.57 14.46 10.79
C GLY A 370 23.92 13.15 10.41
N SER A 371 24.54 12.00 10.68
CA SER A 371 24.03 10.62 10.43
C SER A 371 23.39 10.44 9.04
N PRO A 372 24.16 10.60 7.95
CA PRO A 372 23.67 10.51 6.58
C PRO A 372 23.11 9.13 6.26
N LYS A 373 22.05 9.09 5.46
CA LYS A 373 21.42 7.86 4.98
C LYS A 373 21.20 7.92 3.47
N PRO A 374 21.14 6.77 2.76
CA PRO A 374 20.70 6.75 1.38
C PRO A 374 19.35 7.48 1.21
N GLY A 375 19.21 8.25 0.13
CA GLY A 375 18.04 9.08 -0.12
C GLY A 375 18.10 10.50 0.46
N ASP A 376 18.99 10.80 1.40
CA ASP A 376 19.19 12.16 1.92
C ASP A 376 19.83 13.07 0.83
N TRP A 377 19.51 14.35 0.88
CA TRP A 377 20.29 15.38 0.17
C TRP A 377 21.52 15.74 0.98
N VAL A 378 22.64 15.92 0.28
CA VAL A 378 23.88 16.50 0.81
C VAL A 378 23.92 17.97 0.44
N ILE A 379 23.95 18.85 1.43
CA ILE A 379 23.98 20.30 1.21
C ILE A 379 25.41 20.81 1.38
N TYR A 380 25.94 21.43 0.33
CA TYR A 380 27.22 22.10 0.35
C TYR A 380 27.01 23.62 0.51
N GLY A 381 27.58 24.14 1.60
CA GLY A 381 27.42 25.52 2.03
C GLY A 381 26.33 25.71 3.08
N PRO A 382 26.37 26.81 3.86
CA PRO A 382 25.40 27.07 4.91
C PRO A 382 23.96 27.12 4.39
N PRO A 383 22.98 26.59 5.14
CA PRO A 383 21.57 26.52 4.71
C PRO A 383 20.86 27.88 4.67
N ASP A 384 21.48 28.93 5.15
CA ASP A 384 20.99 30.32 5.14
C ASP A 384 21.38 31.12 3.88
N GLY A 385 21.91 30.45 2.86
CA GLY A 385 22.44 31.09 1.65
C GLY A 385 21.41 31.25 0.54
N GLN A 386 21.32 32.46 0.00
CA GLN A 386 20.42 32.81 -1.10
C GLN A 386 20.99 32.46 -2.49
N THR A 387 22.25 32.11 -2.60
CA THR A 387 22.93 31.76 -3.87
C THR A 387 24.03 30.73 -3.64
N GLY A 388 24.44 30.06 -4.73
CA GLY A 388 25.57 29.16 -4.72
C GLY A 388 25.34 27.83 -4.01
N GLY A 389 26.42 27.16 -3.65
CA GLY A 389 26.43 25.84 -3.08
C GLY A 389 26.24 24.71 -4.11
N HIS A 390 25.96 23.55 -3.62
CA HIS A 390 25.65 22.36 -4.44
C HIS A 390 24.77 21.41 -3.63
N VAL A 391 24.05 20.53 -4.31
CA VAL A 391 23.28 19.45 -3.72
C VAL A 391 23.50 18.16 -4.47
N ASP A 392 23.80 17.09 -3.73
CA ASP A 392 23.84 15.72 -4.20
C ASP A 392 22.76 14.89 -3.50
N VAL A 393 22.44 13.73 -4.05
CA VAL A 393 21.60 12.69 -3.44
C VAL A 393 22.51 11.55 -2.99
N ILE A 394 22.42 11.12 -1.73
CA ILE A 394 23.15 9.94 -1.23
C ILE A 394 22.51 8.69 -1.81
N THR A 395 23.32 7.81 -2.43
CA THR A 395 22.85 6.52 -2.93
C THR A 395 23.40 5.33 -2.14
N ALA A 396 24.51 5.51 -1.41
CA ALA A 396 25.02 4.51 -0.46
C ALA A 396 25.88 5.19 0.62
N THR A 397 25.94 4.55 1.79
CA THR A 397 26.88 4.84 2.88
C THR A 397 27.83 3.67 3.05
N HIS A 398 29.09 3.92 3.36
CA HIS A 398 30.12 2.88 3.47
C HIS A 398 30.63 2.74 4.91
N PRO A 399 31.15 1.54 5.29
CA PRO A 399 31.67 1.31 6.64
C PRO A 399 32.86 2.18 7.03
N ASP A 400 33.59 2.69 6.04
CA ASP A 400 34.74 3.62 6.22
C ASP A 400 34.30 5.08 6.40
N GLY A 401 32.99 5.35 6.41
CA GLY A 401 32.40 6.67 6.56
C GLY A 401 32.25 7.45 5.24
N THR A 402 32.73 6.92 4.12
CA THR A 402 32.53 7.55 2.80
C THR A 402 31.09 7.39 2.32
N LEU A 403 30.68 8.27 1.41
CA LEU A 403 29.34 8.28 0.81
C LEU A 403 29.45 8.13 -0.70
N THR A 404 28.58 7.30 -1.30
CA THR A 404 28.32 7.40 -2.74
C THR A 404 27.20 8.39 -2.95
N VAL A 405 27.46 9.41 -3.74
CA VAL A 405 26.51 10.47 -4.08
C VAL A 405 26.30 10.59 -5.58
N VAL A 406 25.13 11.05 -5.97
CA VAL A 406 24.77 11.37 -7.34
C VAL A 406 24.23 12.80 -7.39
N GLY A 407 24.85 13.64 -8.20
CA GLY A 407 24.48 15.04 -8.35
C GLY A 407 24.23 15.43 -9.79
N GLY A 408 23.25 16.29 -10.01
CA GLY A 408 23.01 16.99 -11.27
C GLY A 408 23.98 18.14 -11.43
N ASN A 409 24.20 18.53 -12.66
CA ASN A 409 25.13 19.65 -13.05
C ASN A 409 26.59 19.52 -12.56
N VAL A 410 27.05 18.29 -12.36
CA VAL A 410 28.44 18.03 -12.08
C VAL A 410 29.17 17.88 -13.41
N SER A 411 29.91 18.93 -13.83
CA SER A 411 30.48 19.03 -15.18
C SER A 411 29.41 18.86 -16.28
N ASN A 412 28.31 19.58 -16.17
CA ASN A 412 27.14 19.58 -17.09
C ASN A 412 26.48 18.21 -17.31
N LYS A 413 26.55 17.34 -16.34
CA LYS A 413 25.86 16.02 -16.38
C LYS A 413 25.50 15.53 -14.99
N VAL A 414 24.67 14.50 -14.93
CA VAL A 414 24.46 13.71 -13.72
C VAL A 414 25.67 12.81 -13.51
N SER A 415 26.33 12.97 -12.37
CA SER A 415 27.57 12.26 -12.06
C SER A 415 27.50 11.56 -10.72
N ARG A 416 28.04 10.32 -10.68
CA ARG A 416 28.24 9.57 -9.44
C ARG A 416 29.66 9.81 -8.93
N ARG A 417 29.78 10.00 -7.61
CA ARG A 417 31.06 10.20 -6.93
C ARG A 417 31.06 9.44 -5.61
N VAL A 418 32.24 8.99 -5.17
CA VAL A 418 32.47 8.58 -3.78
C VAL A 418 33.18 9.74 -3.10
N ILE A 419 32.66 10.20 -1.98
CA ILE A 419 33.16 11.36 -1.26
C ILE A 419 33.47 10.99 0.18
N ASP A 420 34.50 11.60 0.74
CA ASP A 420 34.73 11.69 2.17
C ASP A 420 34.01 12.94 2.69
N PRO A 421 32.97 12.78 3.51
CA PRO A 421 32.15 13.93 3.92
C PRO A 421 32.93 14.96 4.79
N ASP A 422 34.06 14.60 5.37
CA ASP A 422 34.88 15.52 6.17
C ASP A 422 35.65 16.53 5.31
N THR A 423 35.97 16.14 4.10
CA THR A 423 36.84 16.93 3.20
C THR A 423 36.17 17.34 1.90
N ALA A 424 35.04 16.72 1.57
CA ALA A 424 34.36 16.97 0.30
C ALA A 424 33.90 18.42 0.13
N ARG A 425 34.18 18.95 -1.06
CA ARG A 425 33.77 20.30 -1.47
C ARG A 425 33.07 20.25 -2.81
N SER A 426 32.11 21.12 -3.01
CA SER A 426 31.37 21.23 -4.28
C SER A 426 30.76 22.60 -4.49
N GLY A 427 30.18 22.81 -5.69
CA GLY A 427 29.65 24.09 -6.13
C GLY A 427 30.74 25.03 -6.67
N ALA A 428 30.32 26.11 -7.32
CA ALA A 428 31.25 27.12 -7.88
C ALA A 428 32.11 27.75 -6.76
N ASP A 429 31.57 27.87 -5.55
CA ASP A 429 32.23 28.46 -4.39
C ASP A 429 33.09 27.45 -3.61
N ASN A 430 33.19 26.21 -4.07
CA ASN A 430 34.00 25.15 -3.47
C ASN A 430 33.72 24.97 -1.95
N LEU A 431 32.45 24.86 -1.57
CA LEU A 431 31.99 24.84 -0.20
C LEU A 431 32.02 23.43 0.40
N LEU A 432 32.25 23.34 1.72
CA LEU A 432 32.14 22.12 2.49
C LEU A 432 30.68 21.71 2.71
N ILE A 433 30.47 20.43 3.04
CA ILE A 433 29.15 19.93 3.46
C ILE A 433 28.74 20.58 4.77
N SER A 434 27.56 21.19 4.82
CA SER A 434 26.97 21.79 6.02
C SER A 434 26.02 20.82 6.75
N GLY A 435 25.42 19.89 6.02
CA GLY A 435 24.48 18.92 6.58
C GLY A 435 23.74 18.13 5.53
N TYR A 436 22.73 17.41 5.99
CA TYR A 436 21.89 16.52 5.22
C TYR A 436 20.41 16.83 5.44
N VAL A 437 19.61 16.74 4.40
CA VAL A 437 18.15 16.85 4.50
C VAL A 437 17.56 15.47 4.25
N SER A 438 16.78 14.97 5.22
CA SER A 438 16.09 13.68 5.08
C SER A 438 14.75 13.85 4.36
N PRO A 439 14.36 12.91 3.48
CA PRO A 439 13.05 12.98 2.83
C PRO A 439 11.93 12.80 3.87
N PRO A 440 10.85 13.63 3.79
CA PRO A 440 9.66 13.44 4.60
C PRO A 440 9.09 12.02 4.44
N GLY A 441 8.72 11.38 5.55
CA GLY A 441 8.12 10.04 5.55
C GLY A 441 9.11 8.88 5.34
N ALA A 442 10.43 9.07 5.56
CA ALA A 442 11.45 8.04 5.35
C ALA A 442 12.29 7.72 6.60
#